data_510c86a6cc04babe1008815532a89806
#
_entry.id   510c86a6cc04babe1008815532a89806
#
_cell.length_a   1.000
_cell.length_b   1.000
_cell.length_c   1.000
_cell.angle_alpha   90.00
_cell.angle_beta   90.00
_cell.angle_gamma   90.00
#
_symmetry.space_group_name_H-M   'P 1'
#
loop_
_entity.id
_entity.type
_entity.pdbx_description
1 polymer ?
#
loop_
_entity_poly.entity_id
_entity_poly.type
_entity_poly.pdbx_seq_one_letter_code
_entity_poly.pdbx_strand_id
1 'polypeptide(L)'
;MKKSLVLLSILGLMMSVSAFEYTPKTSNPFGGKYTGGKAIDVKQNLSQTQKNVQNQQSEMREIKTLAEYFRYLPAEVHRHWTPYKAETDYEIAVQFVVHRDGSISGTKIVGTNYPAANAAVLNAVKSGAPYQPLPKSYVNDSVKAQVVLEYHAK
;
A
#
# COMPACT_ATOMS: atom_id res chain seq x y z
N MET A 1 -25.43 30.62 41.70
CA MET A 1 -24.41 29.54 41.74
C MET A 1 -25.12 28.21 41.70
N LYS A 2 -25.25 27.58 40.54
CA LYS A 2 -25.78 26.21 40.39
C LYS A 2 -24.86 25.46 39.44
N LYS A 3 -24.09 24.51 39.99
CA LYS A 3 -23.22 23.60 39.24
C LYS A 3 -24.11 22.50 38.66
N SER A 4 -24.22 22.43 37.34
CA SER A 4 -24.92 21.36 36.64
C SER A 4 -23.92 20.25 36.30
N LEU A 5 -24.10 19.10 36.94
CA LEU A 5 -23.34 17.90 36.73
C LEU A 5 -23.99 17.15 35.57
N VAL A 6 -23.34 17.12 34.41
CA VAL A 6 -23.80 16.30 33.28
C VAL A 6 -23.19 14.92 33.41
N LEU A 7 -24.02 13.94 33.79
CA LEU A 7 -23.68 12.53 33.82
C LEU A 7 -23.72 12.00 32.37
N LEU A 8 -22.56 11.70 31.79
CA LEU A 8 -22.47 11.06 30.48
C LEU A 8 -22.62 9.54 30.67
N SER A 9 -23.81 9.03 30.37
CA SER A 9 -24.13 7.60 30.37
C SER A 9 -23.53 6.96 29.13
N ILE A 10 -22.45 6.19 29.28
CA ILE A 10 -21.87 5.35 28.21
C ILE A 10 -22.67 4.07 28.15
N LEU A 11 -23.59 3.98 27.21
CA LEU A 11 -24.32 2.77 26.88
C LEU A 11 -23.42 1.85 26.04
N GLY A 12 -22.86 0.84 26.70
CA GLY A 12 -22.07 -0.20 26.04
C GLY A 12 -22.94 -1.05 25.14
N LEU A 13 -22.76 -0.93 23.83
CA LEU A 13 -23.35 -1.80 22.83
C LEU A 13 -22.57 -3.12 22.79
N MET A 14 -23.03 -4.14 23.54
CA MET A 14 -22.56 -5.51 23.39
C MET A 14 -23.04 -6.05 22.06
N MET A 15 -22.18 -6.07 21.03
CA MET A 15 -22.44 -6.86 19.83
C MET A 15 -22.23 -8.34 20.16
N SER A 16 -23.33 -9.09 20.23
CA SER A 16 -23.33 -10.54 20.21
C SER A 16 -22.74 -11.03 18.89
N VAL A 17 -21.54 -11.56 18.92
CA VAL A 17 -20.99 -12.34 17.81
C VAL A 17 -21.72 -13.67 17.81
N SER A 18 -22.74 -13.84 16.94
CA SER A 18 -23.33 -15.15 16.67
C SER A 18 -22.27 -16.00 15.98
N ALA A 19 -21.75 -16.99 16.69
CA ALA A 19 -20.94 -18.04 16.12
C ALA A 19 -21.79 -18.77 15.08
N PHE A 20 -21.47 -18.59 13.80
CA PHE A 20 -22.05 -19.37 12.72
C PHE A 20 -21.40 -20.75 12.75
N GLU A 21 -22.11 -21.70 13.35
CA GLU A 21 -21.71 -23.10 13.37
C GLU A 21 -21.89 -23.69 11.97
N TYR A 22 -20.80 -23.73 11.19
CA TYR A 22 -20.77 -24.41 9.89
C TYR A 22 -20.71 -25.92 10.13
N THR A 23 -21.84 -26.60 10.00
CA THR A 23 -21.87 -28.07 9.90
C THR A 23 -21.70 -28.45 8.43
N PRO A 24 -20.58 -29.08 8.03
CA PRO A 24 -20.43 -29.58 6.67
C PRO A 24 -21.37 -30.77 6.47
N LYS A 25 -22.38 -30.62 5.62
CA LYS A 25 -23.13 -31.75 5.10
C LYS A 25 -22.22 -32.59 4.21
N THR A 26 -21.71 -33.68 4.74
CA THR A 26 -21.03 -34.71 3.97
C THR A 26 -22.05 -35.49 3.14
N SER A 27 -22.32 -35.05 1.93
CA SER A 27 -22.86 -35.93 0.89
C SER A 27 -21.82 -35.94 -0.25
N ASN A 28 -21.00 -36.99 -0.25
CA ASN A 28 -20.00 -37.22 -1.30
C ASN A 28 -20.72 -38.05 -2.41
N PRO A 29 -21.09 -37.44 -3.55
CA PRO A 29 -21.79 -38.18 -4.62
C PRO A 29 -20.87 -39.03 -5.49
N PHE A 30 -19.56 -38.99 -5.25
CA PHE A 30 -18.59 -39.81 -5.97
C PHE A 30 -17.78 -40.66 -4.99
N GLY A 31 -18.23 -41.92 -4.83
CA GLY A 31 -17.55 -42.94 -4.04
C GLY A 31 -16.15 -43.31 -4.65
N GLY A 32 -15.19 -42.46 -4.47
CA GLY A 32 -13.78 -42.74 -4.77
C GLY A 32 -13.04 -42.99 -3.45
N LYS A 33 -12.50 -44.21 -3.28
CA LYS A 33 -11.53 -44.54 -2.22
C LYS A 33 -10.26 -43.72 -2.45
N TYR A 34 -10.06 -42.66 -1.68
CA TYR A 34 -8.75 -41.98 -1.61
C TYR A 34 -7.87 -42.76 -0.64
N THR A 35 -6.98 -43.59 -1.21
CA THR A 35 -5.87 -44.19 -0.46
C THR A 35 -4.77 -43.14 -0.30
N GLY A 36 -4.51 -42.72 0.93
CA GLY A 36 -3.20 -42.29 1.40
C GLY A 36 -2.64 -40.99 0.83
N GLY A 37 -3.33 -39.87 1.03
CA GLY A 37 -2.64 -38.58 1.02
C GLY A 37 -2.02 -38.30 2.39
N LYS A 38 -0.70 -38.12 2.48
CA LYS A 38 -0.02 -37.66 3.69
C LYS A 38 -0.74 -36.40 4.19
N ALA A 39 -1.14 -36.41 5.46
CA ALA A 39 -1.69 -35.21 6.11
C ALA A 39 -0.66 -34.08 5.95
N ILE A 40 -1.04 -33.06 5.17
CA ILE A 40 -0.23 -31.83 5.03
C ILE A 40 -0.33 -31.15 6.37
N ASP A 41 0.79 -31.01 7.06
CA ASP A 41 0.85 -30.37 8.38
C ASP A 41 0.53 -28.88 8.24
N VAL A 42 -0.74 -28.53 8.44
CA VAL A 42 -1.27 -27.17 8.33
C VAL A 42 -0.54 -26.20 9.29
N LYS A 43 0.05 -26.74 10.37
CA LYS A 43 0.82 -25.92 11.33
C LYS A 43 2.13 -25.41 10.75
N GLN A 44 2.81 -26.16 9.86
CA GLN A 44 4.04 -25.69 9.22
C GLN A 44 3.77 -24.58 8.19
N ASN A 45 2.67 -24.66 7.45
CA ASN A 45 2.30 -23.62 6.49
C ASN A 45 1.90 -22.30 7.17
N LEU A 46 1.20 -22.34 8.30
CA LEU A 46 0.87 -21.13 9.07
C LEU A 46 2.12 -20.43 9.60
N SER A 47 3.11 -21.18 10.07
CA SER A 47 4.38 -20.62 10.59
C SER A 47 5.22 -19.99 9.47
N GLN A 48 5.20 -20.53 8.26
CA GLN A 48 5.90 -19.94 7.11
C GLN A 48 5.19 -18.69 6.59
N THR A 49 3.85 -18.68 6.57
CA THR A 49 3.08 -17.51 6.17
C THR A 49 3.27 -16.36 7.16
N GLN A 50 3.30 -16.63 8.46
CA GLN A 50 3.58 -15.62 9.48
C GLN A 50 5.00 -15.07 9.39
N LYS A 51 6.01 -15.92 9.13
CA LYS A 51 7.39 -15.47 8.90
C LYS A 51 7.53 -14.61 7.65
N ASN A 52 6.80 -14.94 6.57
CA ASN A 52 6.81 -14.14 5.34
C ASN A 52 6.13 -12.79 5.52
N VAL A 53 5.04 -12.71 6.28
CA VAL A 53 4.37 -11.44 6.62
C VAL A 53 5.26 -10.58 7.53
N GLN A 54 5.95 -11.16 8.50
CA GLN A 54 6.91 -10.43 9.35
C GLN A 54 8.14 -9.97 8.55
N ASN A 55 8.65 -10.77 7.59
CA ASN A 55 9.74 -10.34 6.73
C ASN A 55 9.34 -9.21 5.79
N GLN A 56 8.10 -9.20 5.28
CA GLN A 56 7.61 -8.08 4.46
C GLN A 56 7.40 -6.79 5.28
N GLN A 57 7.08 -6.90 6.58
CA GLN A 57 7.02 -5.74 7.49
C GLN A 57 8.41 -5.26 7.93
N SER A 58 9.43 -6.12 7.96
CA SER A 58 10.80 -5.72 8.30
C SER A 58 11.55 -5.05 7.14
N GLU A 59 11.03 -5.10 5.92
CA GLU A 59 11.58 -4.39 4.76
C GLU A 59 11.11 -2.93 4.65
N MET A 60 10.21 -2.46 5.51
CA MET A 60 10.02 -1.03 5.68
C MET A 60 11.22 -0.46 6.46
N ARG A 61 12.33 -0.31 5.75
CA ARG A 61 13.51 0.41 6.25
C ARG A 61 13.04 1.78 6.74
N GLU A 62 13.27 2.04 8.04
CA GLU A 62 13.01 3.36 8.58
C GLU A 62 13.87 4.37 7.81
N ILE A 63 13.23 5.23 7.05
CA ILE A 63 13.88 6.29 6.30
C ILE A 63 14.25 7.41 7.29
N LYS A 64 15.53 7.59 7.55
CA LYS A 64 16.03 8.49 8.59
C LYS A 64 16.37 9.89 8.07
N THR A 65 16.67 10.00 6.77
CA THR A 65 17.12 11.24 6.16
C THR A 65 16.30 11.59 4.92
N LEU A 66 16.25 12.88 4.60
CA LEU A 66 15.60 13.37 3.38
C LEU A 66 16.27 12.83 2.11
N ALA A 67 17.58 12.60 2.13
CA ALA A 67 18.32 12.01 1.01
C ALA A 67 17.89 10.56 0.75
N GLU A 68 17.69 9.77 1.80
CA GLU A 68 17.12 8.41 1.69
C GLU A 68 15.67 8.46 1.19
N TYR A 69 14.90 9.43 1.64
CA TYR A 69 13.53 9.64 1.19
C TYR A 69 13.44 9.91 -0.32
N PHE A 70 14.32 10.76 -0.85
CA PHE A 70 14.37 11.03 -2.29
C PHE A 70 14.90 9.86 -3.13
N ARG A 71 15.56 8.88 -2.54
CA ARG A 71 15.90 7.62 -3.22
C ARG A 71 14.73 6.62 -3.19
N TYR A 72 13.99 6.60 -2.09
CA TYR A 72 12.81 5.76 -1.93
C TYR A 72 11.67 6.17 -2.86
N LEU A 73 11.39 7.47 -2.95
CA LEU A 73 10.20 7.99 -3.61
C LEU A 73 10.08 7.61 -5.09
N PRO A 74 11.13 7.74 -5.95
CA PRO A 74 11.05 7.29 -7.34
C PRO A 74 10.79 5.79 -7.49
N ALA A 75 11.42 4.98 -6.64
CA ALA A 75 11.23 3.52 -6.66
C ALA A 75 9.78 3.14 -6.30
N GLU A 76 9.17 3.84 -5.35
CA GLU A 76 7.79 3.61 -4.97
C GLU A 76 6.81 4.05 -6.06
N VAL A 77 7.00 5.21 -6.67
CA VAL A 77 6.20 5.65 -7.83
C VAL A 77 6.32 4.65 -8.97
N HIS A 78 7.53 4.17 -9.26
CA HIS A 78 7.78 3.20 -10.32
C HIS A 78 7.07 1.86 -10.06
N ARG A 79 6.97 1.42 -8.82
CA ARG A 79 6.25 0.18 -8.44
C ARG A 79 4.77 0.23 -8.80
N HIS A 80 4.14 1.40 -8.72
CA HIS A 80 2.74 1.64 -9.05
C HIS A 80 2.52 2.07 -10.50
N TRP A 81 3.60 2.19 -11.28
CA TRP A 81 3.52 2.66 -12.65
C TRP A 81 3.24 1.52 -13.61
N THR A 82 2.15 1.64 -14.34
CA THR A 82 1.85 0.83 -15.52
C THR A 82 2.11 1.68 -16.76
N PRO A 83 3.24 1.47 -17.47
CA PRO A 83 3.61 2.30 -18.60
C PRO A 83 2.56 2.28 -19.70
N TYR A 84 2.30 3.43 -20.32
CA TYR A 84 1.61 3.50 -21.59
C TYR A 84 2.52 2.87 -22.66
N LYS A 85 2.01 1.87 -23.39
CA LYS A 85 2.79 1.22 -24.45
C LYS A 85 2.94 2.13 -25.65
N ALA A 86 4.15 2.48 -25.99
CA ALA A 86 4.52 3.30 -27.14
C ALA A 86 5.55 2.58 -28.01
N GLU A 87 5.64 2.97 -29.26
CA GLU A 87 6.63 2.46 -30.22
C GLU A 87 7.98 3.21 -30.10
N THR A 88 8.01 4.29 -29.34
CA THR A 88 9.19 5.12 -29.11
C THR A 88 9.42 5.32 -27.62
N ASP A 89 10.67 5.52 -27.26
CA ASP A 89 11.08 5.87 -25.90
C ASP A 89 10.44 7.21 -25.50
N TYR A 90 10.06 7.30 -24.20
CA TYR A 90 9.58 8.56 -23.66
C TYR A 90 10.03 8.77 -22.21
N GLU A 91 10.06 10.04 -21.84
CA GLU A 91 10.40 10.52 -20.49
C GLU A 91 9.31 11.48 -20.02
N ILE A 92 8.90 11.33 -18.78
CA ILE A 92 7.90 12.22 -18.17
C ILE A 92 8.35 12.60 -16.76
N ALA A 93 8.47 13.90 -16.54
CA ALA A 93 8.75 14.49 -15.23
C ALA A 93 7.45 14.92 -14.57
N VAL A 94 7.19 14.38 -13.37
CA VAL A 94 6.04 14.72 -12.54
C VAL A 94 6.51 15.39 -11.26
N GLN A 95 5.82 16.44 -10.84
CA GLN A 95 6.09 17.16 -9.58
C GLN A 95 4.86 17.05 -8.68
N PHE A 96 5.10 16.89 -7.38
CA PHE A 96 4.06 16.86 -6.36
C PHE A 96 4.64 17.26 -5.00
N VAL A 97 3.77 17.56 -4.05
CA VAL A 97 4.14 17.87 -2.66
C VAL A 97 3.79 16.67 -1.81
N VAL A 98 4.75 16.21 -1.02
CA VAL A 98 4.54 15.18 0.00
C VAL A 98 4.45 15.85 1.35
N HIS A 99 3.40 15.54 2.10
CA HIS A 99 3.17 16.03 3.46
C HIS A 99 3.81 15.12 4.51
N ARG A 100 3.87 15.61 5.75
CA ARG A 100 4.51 14.87 6.85
C ARG A 100 3.95 13.48 7.09
N ASP A 101 2.66 13.29 6.87
CA ASP A 101 1.93 12.01 7.02
C ASP A 101 2.04 11.09 5.80
N GLY A 102 2.77 11.49 4.75
CA GLY A 102 2.87 10.76 3.49
C GLY A 102 1.76 11.05 2.49
N SER A 103 0.77 11.86 2.82
CA SER A 103 -0.24 12.32 1.86
C SER A 103 0.39 13.22 0.80
N ILE A 104 -0.27 13.35 -0.34
CA ILE A 104 0.24 14.15 -1.46
C ILE A 104 -0.75 15.22 -1.90
N SER A 105 -0.20 16.30 -2.49
CA SER A 105 -0.97 17.35 -3.12
C SER A 105 -0.21 17.98 -4.30
N GLY A 106 -0.90 18.80 -5.10
CA GLY A 106 -0.27 19.59 -6.15
C GLY A 106 0.40 18.77 -7.25
N THR A 107 -0.07 17.55 -7.53
CA THR A 107 0.48 16.66 -8.56
C THR A 107 0.29 17.25 -9.94
N LYS A 108 1.38 17.45 -10.68
CA LYS A 108 1.36 17.99 -12.06
C LYS A 108 2.53 17.47 -12.88
N ILE A 109 2.33 17.36 -14.18
CA ILE A 109 3.42 17.11 -15.14
C ILE A 109 4.18 18.42 -15.35
N VAL A 110 5.50 18.35 -15.26
CA VAL A 110 6.41 19.51 -15.45
C VAL A 110 7.28 19.35 -16.67
N GLY A 111 7.39 18.14 -17.24
CA GLY A 111 8.09 17.86 -18.50
C GLY A 111 7.59 16.57 -19.10
N THR A 112 7.37 16.55 -20.41
CA THR A 112 6.98 15.36 -21.16
C THR A 112 7.34 15.53 -22.64
N ASN A 113 7.85 14.44 -23.24
CA ASN A 113 7.98 14.32 -24.68
C ASN A 113 6.89 13.42 -25.28
N TYR A 114 6.00 12.85 -24.45
CA TYR A 114 4.91 11.95 -24.87
C TYR A 114 3.63 12.19 -24.07
N PRO A 115 2.81 13.21 -24.42
CA PRO A 115 1.63 13.61 -23.64
C PRO A 115 0.59 12.51 -23.43
N ALA A 116 0.48 11.54 -24.33
CA ALA A 116 -0.47 10.41 -24.21
C ALA A 116 -0.20 9.55 -22.98
N ALA A 117 1.04 9.49 -22.50
CA ALA A 117 1.44 8.72 -21.33
C ALA A 117 1.28 9.49 -19.99
N ASN A 118 0.96 10.78 -20.02
CA ASN A 118 0.85 11.61 -18.82
C ASN A 118 -0.13 11.07 -17.79
N ALA A 119 -1.28 10.56 -18.23
CA ALA A 119 -2.30 10.00 -17.35
C ALA A 119 -1.78 8.78 -16.57
N ALA A 120 -0.97 7.92 -17.21
CA ALA A 120 -0.37 6.76 -16.57
C ALA A 120 0.57 7.15 -15.41
N VAL A 121 1.36 8.21 -15.62
CA VAL A 121 2.29 8.76 -14.60
C VAL A 121 1.53 9.41 -13.45
N LEU A 122 0.51 10.21 -13.74
CA LEU A 122 -0.34 10.83 -12.70
C LEU A 122 -1.06 9.78 -11.85
N ASN A 123 -1.52 8.70 -12.48
CA ASN A 123 -2.16 7.59 -11.77
C ASN A 123 -1.14 6.84 -10.89
N ALA A 124 0.09 6.61 -11.37
CA ALA A 124 1.14 5.96 -10.59
C ALA A 124 1.43 6.73 -9.30
N VAL A 125 1.60 8.06 -9.38
CA VAL A 125 1.84 8.91 -8.21
C VAL A 125 0.66 8.85 -7.22
N LYS A 126 -0.57 8.90 -7.71
CA LYS A 126 -1.78 8.83 -6.86
C LYS A 126 -1.98 7.47 -6.22
N SER A 127 -1.70 6.39 -6.95
CA SER A 127 -1.88 5.01 -6.45
C SER A 127 -0.82 4.62 -5.43
N GLY A 128 0.36 5.25 -5.45
CA GLY A 128 1.40 5.05 -4.44
C GLY A 128 1.13 5.77 -3.12
N ALA A 129 0.19 6.71 -3.09
CA ALA A 129 -0.13 7.44 -1.86
C ALA A 129 -1.09 6.62 -0.94
N PRO A 130 -0.96 6.74 0.41
CA PRO A 130 0.05 7.54 1.10
C PRO A 130 1.44 6.90 1.06
N TYR A 131 2.46 7.73 0.82
CA TYR A 131 3.86 7.32 0.90
C TYR A 131 4.32 7.16 2.36
N GLN A 132 5.54 6.69 2.58
CA GLN A 132 6.09 6.72 3.93
C GLN A 132 6.09 8.16 4.48
N PRO A 133 5.86 8.34 5.79
CA PRO A 133 5.96 9.65 6.43
C PRO A 133 7.33 10.28 6.23
N LEU A 134 7.39 11.61 6.17
CA LEU A 134 8.66 12.31 6.09
C LEU A 134 9.56 11.99 7.28
N PRO A 135 10.89 11.89 7.09
CA PRO A 135 11.82 11.60 8.16
C PRO A 135 11.69 12.59 9.32
N LYS A 136 11.80 12.09 10.55
CA LYS A 136 11.75 12.94 11.76
C LYS A 136 12.82 14.00 11.82
N SER A 137 13.96 13.76 11.16
CA SER A 137 15.06 14.73 11.02
C SER A 137 14.72 15.93 10.12
N TYR A 138 13.69 15.82 9.28
CA TYR A 138 13.23 16.90 8.44
C TYR A 138 12.19 17.73 9.18
N VAL A 139 12.46 19.03 9.34
CA VAL A 139 11.67 19.92 10.24
C VAL A 139 10.42 20.51 9.59
N ASN A 140 10.35 20.58 8.24
CA ASN A 140 9.20 21.16 7.56
C ASN A 140 8.07 20.13 7.42
N ASP A 141 6.83 20.62 7.31
CA ASP A 141 5.63 19.78 7.24
C ASP A 141 5.36 19.19 5.85
N SER A 142 6.08 19.65 4.86
CA SER A 142 5.95 19.13 3.49
C SER A 142 7.25 19.33 2.69
N VAL A 143 7.41 18.53 1.66
CA VAL A 143 8.52 18.64 0.71
C VAL A 143 8.00 18.56 -0.72
N LYS A 144 8.52 19.40 -1.60
CA LYS A 144 8.27 19.32 -3.04
C LYS A 144 9.21 18.28 -3.64
N ALA A 145 8.64 17.28 -4.30
CA ALA A 145 9.37 16.22 -4.97
C ALA A 145 9.14 16.29 -6.48
N GLN A 146 10.14 15.88 -7.23
CA GLN A 146 10.05 15.66 -8.68
C GLN A 146 10.58 14.26 -8.97
N VAL A 147 9.82 13.50 -9.74
CA VAL A 147 10.18 12.16 -10.19
C VAL A 147 10.15 12.13 -11.70
N VAL A 148 11.15 11.52 -12.30
CA VAL A 148 11.23 11.26 -13.74
C VAL A 148 10.99 9.78 -13.98
N LEU A 149 10.09 9.46 -14.91
CA LEU A 149 9.78 8.11 -15.34
C LEU A 149 10.17 7.96 -16.81
N GLU A 150 10.99 6.97 -17.09
CA GLU A 150 11.53 6.67 -18.42
C GLU A 150 10.94 5.34 -18.91
N TYR A 151 10.45 5.32 -20.14
CA TYR A 151 9.98 4.13 -20.84
C TYR A 151 10.86 3.85 -22.03
N HIS A 152 11.29 2.60 -22.19
CA HIS A 152 12.03 2.12 -23.34
C HIS A 152 11.14 1.20 -24.17
N ALA A 153 10.93 1.57 -25.42
CA ALA A 153 10.21 0.75 -26.39
C ALA A 153 10.97 -0.55 -26.65
N LYS A 154 10.22 -1.65 -26.82
CA LYS A 154 10.80 -2.96 -27.10
C LYS A 154 10.63 -3.32 -28.58
#